data_f134c4be8d87fdd1847eb94a22f78f59
#
_entry.id   f134c4be8d87fdd1847eb94a22f78f59
#
_cell.length_a   1.000
_cell.length_b   1.000
_cell.length_c   1.000
_cell.angle_alpha   90.00
_cell.angle_beta   90.00
_cell.angle_gamma   90.00
#
_symmetry.space_group_name_H-M   'P 1'
#
loop_
_entity.id
_entity.type
_entity.pdbx_description
1 polymer ?
#
loop_
_entity_poly.entity_id
_entity_poly.type
_entity_poly.pdbx_seq_one_letter_code
_entity_poly.pdbx_strand_id
1 'polypeptide(L)'
;MNTVLLGYECEYLQRTRGKVDGCATFYKKDKFRLEEARQVHYYQEGSSLTNRDNVGLILRLSPNSGEQGFCVANTHLLYNPKRGDIKLLQLVKLMAELDHMVPNFQSNPVILCGDFNARPHSFMYKFISQGYLRYHGLQLEDISAQRHGGGRKFLDIGLIPSNLTISDQCRYLEDHHVEMLRRSPVLRGQFHSYQSSPYHHFHYPQVSQNSGFLWHKFHMVSTYKHFIERTGEPEVTTQSNAADSSVVDYVFYSVDGRESKSRRGNFNNRNVIEGRIKLLGRLGLLSQREIKSAGNLPNFQNPSDHMPLLVKFLLT
;
A
#
# COMPACT_ATOMS: atom_id res chain seq x y z
N MET A 1 20.88 -16.51 7.47
CA MET A 1 20.21 -17.72 6.97
C MET A 1 20.44 -17.75 5.45
N ASN A 2 21.48 -18.50 5.01
CA ASN A 2 21.80 -18.59 3.59
C ASN A 2 20.97 -19.72 2.97
N THR A 3 19.71 -19.44 2.68
CA THR A 3 18.92 -20.35 1.87
C THR A 3 19.31 -20.09 0.42
N VAL A 4 20.22 -20.91 -0.11
CA VAL A 4 20.55 -20.91 -1.54
C VAL A 4 19.34 -21.51 -2.26
N LEU A 5 18.33 -20.68 -2.51
CA LEU A 5 17.31 -21.01 -3.50
C LEU A 5 18.02 -20.97 -4.86
N LEU A 6 18.13 -22.12 -5.52
CA LEU A 6 18.81 -22.29 -6.81
C LEU A 6 18.43 -21.16 -7.80
N GLY A 7 19.34 -20.23 -8.04
CA GLY A 7 19.17 -19.12 -8.98
C GLY A 7 18.42 -17.90 -8.46
N TYR A 8 18.08 -17.81 -7.16
CA TYR A 8 17.48 -16.62 -6.55
C TYR A 8 18.46 -15.96 -5.58
N GLU A 9 18.41 -14.64 -5.53
CA GLU A 9 18.92 -13.81 -4.46
C GLU A 9 17.76 -13.29 -3.60
N CYS A 10 18.07 -12.89 -2.36
CA CYS A 10 17.07 -12.51 -1.37
C CYS A 10 17.51 -11.28 -0.59
N GLU A 11 16.64 -10.28 -0.55
CA GLU A 11 16.69 -9.23 0.45
C GLU A 11 15.66 -9.54 1.54
N TYR A 12 16.09 -9.46 2.80
CA TYR A 12 15.28 -9.76 3.97
C TYR A 12 15.39 -8.64 5.00
N LEU A 13 14.26 -8.22 5.53
CA LEU A 13 14.19 -7.29 6.65
C LEU A 13 13.38 -7.89 7.79
N GLN A 14 14.06 -8.17 8.90
CA GLN A 14 13.43 -8.65 10.13
C GLN A 14 12.70 -7.52 10.84
N ARG A 15 11.56 -7.83 11.43
CA ARG A 15 10.83 -6.90 12.30
C ARG A 15 11.69 -6.51 13.50
N THR A 16 11.48 -5.28 14.00
CA THR A 16 12.26 -4.72 15.10
C THR A 16 12.02 -5.43 16.44
N ARG A 17 12.84 -5.11 17.44
CA ARG A 17 12.72 -5.54 18.84
C ARG A 17 12.59 -7.07 19.03
N GLY A 18 13.44 -7.82 18.32
CA GLY A 18 13.59 -9.27 18.50
C GLY A 18 12.43 -10.13 17.98
N LYS A 19 11.56 -9.58 17.14
CA LYS A 19 10.56 -10.40 16.41
C LYS A 19 11.27 -11.33 15.44
N VAL A 20 10.75 -12.55 15.28
CA VAL A 20 11.41 -13.61 14.48
C VAL A 20 11.00 -13.60 13.01
N ASP A 21 9.96 -12.88 12.66
CA ASP A 21 9.40 -12.75 11.32
C ASP A 21 9.81 -11.42 10.63
N GLY A 22 9.51 -11.28 9.35
CA GLY A 22 9.85 -10.07 8.58
C GLY A 22 9.30 -10.11 7.17
N CYS A 23 9.84 -9.24 6.32
CA CYS A 23 9.55 -9.21 4.89
C CYS A 23 10.76 -9.69 4.10
N ALA A 24 10.54 -10.55 3.11
CA ALA A 24 11.57 -11.02 2.19
C ALA A 24 11.13 -10.82 0.75
N THR A 25 12.06 -10.43 -0.10
CA THR A 25 11.84 -10.33 -1.55
C THR A 25 12.93 -11.13 -2.25
N PHE A 26 12.52 -12.16 -2.98
CA PHE A 26 13.40 -13.01 -3.76
C PHE A 26 13.31 -12.62 -5.24
N TYR A 27 14.45 -12.57 -5.92
CA TYR A 27 14.52 -12.28 -7.36
C TYR A 27 15.51 -13.23 -8.05
N LYS A 28 15.23 -13.57 -9.30
CA LYS A 28 16.13 -14.41 -10.11
C LYS A 28 17.34 -13.60 -10.56
N LYS A 29 18.54 -13.98 -10.11
CA LYS A 29 19.80 -13.30 -10.42
C LYS A 29 20.20 -13.37 -11.89
N ASP A 30 19.75 -14.40 -12.61
CA ASP A 30 19.95 -14.53 -14.06
C ASP A 30 19.08 -13.54 -14.87
N LYS A 31 18.01 -13.02 -14.27
CA LYS A 31 17.07 -12.09 -14.92
C LYS A 31 17.19 -10.67 -14.44
N PHE A 32 17.51 -10.46 -13.18
CA PHE A 32 17.48 -9.15 -12.56
C PHE A 32 18.74 -8.88 -11.75
N ARG A 33 19.18 -7.62 -11.76
CA ARG A 33 20.21 -7.06 -10.89
C ARG A 33 19.56 -6.13 -9.89
N LEU A 34 19.97 -6.24 -8.61
CA LEU A 34 19.59 -5.30 -7.56
C LEU A 34 20.40 -4.00 -7.73
N GLU A 35 19.70 -2.89 -7.88
CA GLU A 35 20.30 -1.56 -7.95
C GLU A 35 20.33 -0.89 -6.57
N GLU A 36 19.23 -1.02 -5.82
CA GLU A 36 19.09 -0.41 -4.51
C GLU A 36 18.09 -1.21 -3.66
N ALA A 37 18.38 -1.36 -2.36
CA ALA A 37 17.46 -1.88 -1.36
C ALA A 37 17.21 -0.83 -0.28
N ARG A 38 15.95 -0.57 0.05
CA ARG A 38 15.53 0.35 1.09
C ARG A 38 14.75 -0.38 2.17
N GLN A 39 15.29 -0.36 3.39
CA GLN A 39 14.65 -0.91 4.56
C GLN A 39 13.73 0.13 5.21
N VAL A 40 12.46 -0.21 5.41
CA VAL A 40 11.45 0.68 5.99
C VAL A 40 11.04 0.14 7.35
N HIS A 41 11.64 0.68 8.41
CA HIS A 41 11.24 0.37 9.78
C HIS A 41 10.09 1.30 10.20
N TYR A 42 8.93 0.75 10.54
CA TYR A 42 7.81 1.57 11.02
C TYR A 42 7.94 1.97 12.48
N TYR A 43 8.71 1.19 13.25
CA TYR A 43 9.02 1.53 14.63
C TYR A 43 9.89 2.79 14.68
N GLN A 44 9.49 3.72 15.53
CA GLN A 44 10.29 4.89 15.92
C GLN A 44 9.86 5.31 17.32
N GLU A 45 10.81 5.61 18.17
CA GLU A 45 10.56 6.11 19.52
C GLU A 45 9.88 7.48 19.52
N GLY A 46 9.20 7.80 20.63
CA GLY A 46 8.61 9.11 20.87
C GLY A 46 7.14 9.25 20.49
N SER A 47 6.51 8.25 19.85
CA SER A 47 5.07 8.29 19.57
C SER A 47 4.40 6.92 19.69
N SER A 48 3.18 6.89 20.25
CA SER A 48 2.35 5.68 20.29
C SER A 48 1.90 5.23 18.89
N LEU A 49 1.89 6.12 17.90
CA LEU A 49 1.54 5.83 16.53
C LEU A 49 2.66 5.10 15.79
N THR A 50 3.92 5.30 16.18
CA THR A 50 5.10 4.66 15.57
C THR A 50 5.65 3.49 16.40
N ASN A 51 5.00 3.11 17.50
CA ASN A 51 5.43 2.03 18.37
C ASN A 51 4.91 0.66 17.90
N ARG A 52 5.28 0.24 16.69
CA ARG A 52 4.96 -1.09 16.12
C ARG A 52 6.10 -1.59 15.27
N ASP A 53 6.40 -2.88 15.39
CA ASP A 53 7.58 -3.53 14.83
C ASP A 53 7.46 -3.93 13.37
N ASN A 54 6.33 -3.67 12.72
CA ASN A 54 6.13 -3.97 11.32
C ASN A 54 7.18 -3.26 10.44
N VAL A 55 7.43 -3.83 9.27
CA VAL A 55 8.44 -3.35 8.34
C VAL A 55 7.93 -3.38 6.89
N GLY A 56 8.60 -2.63 6.04
CA GLY A 56 8.49 -2.70 4.60
C GLY A 56 9.88 -2.80 3.96
N LEU A 57 9.95 -3.38 2.78
CA LEU A 57 11.17 -3.55 2.01
C LEU A 57 10.91 -3.08 0.57
N ILE A 58 11.75 -2.19 0.07
CA ILE A 58 11.64 -1.68 -1.29
C ILE A 58 12.92 -2.03 -2.03
N LEU A 59 12.78 -2.68 -3.19
CA LEU A 59 13.89 -3.00 -4.09
C LEU A 59 13.73 -2.28 -5.40
N ARG A 60 14.82 -1.68 -5.92
CA ARG A 60 14.93 -1.27 -7.31
C ARG A 60 15.72 -2.33 -8.06
N LEU A 61 15.07 -2.94 -9.04
CA LEU A 61 15.60 -4.02 -9.85
C LEU A 61 15.71 -3.58 -11.30
N SER A 62 16.81 -3.95 -11.96
CA SER A 62 17.00 -3.77 -13.41
C SER A 62 17.08 -5.11 -14.10
N PRO A 63 16.38 -5.32 -15.24
CA PRO A 63 16.56 -6.50 -16.05
C PRO A 63 17.99 -6.60 -16.59
N ASN A 64 18.55 -7.82 -16.59
CA ASN A 64 19.88 -8.06 -17.15
C ASN A 64 19.91 -7.91 -18.69
N SER A 65 18.74 -7.90 -19.33
CA SER A 65 18.55 -7.63 -20.76
C SER A 65 18.74 -6.16 -21.16
N GLY A 66 18.89 -5.25 -20.19
CA GLY A 66 19.25 -3.85 -20.42
C GLY A 66 18.09 -2.86 -20.43
N GLU A 67 16.84 -3.32 -20.23
CA GLU A 67 15.70 -2.42 -20.10
C GLU A 67 15.79 -1.62 -18.78
N GLN A 68 15.09 -0.50 -18.73
CA GLN A 68 14.99 0.30 -17.51
C GLN A 68 14.35 -0.49 -16.38
N GLY A 69 14.82 -0.23 -15.16
CA GLY A 69 14.39 -0.90 -13.95
C GLY A 69 12.95 -0.59 -13.53
N PHE A 70 12.55 -1.26 -12.46
CA PHE A 70 11.28 -1.07 -11.76
C PHE A 70 11.49 -1.23 -10.26
N CYS A 71 10.53 -0.76 -9.46
CA CYS A 71 10.57 -0.93 -8.01
C CYS A 71 9.54 -1.95 -7.54
N VAL A 72 9.93 -2.76 -6.56
CA VAL A 72 9.03 -3.66 -5.83
C VAL A 72 9.03 -3.25 -4.37
N ALA A 73 7.87 -2.86 -3.85
CA ALA A 73 7.67 -2.60 -2.43
C ALA A 73 6.85 -3.74 -1.82
N ASN A 74 7.39 -4.33 -0.76
CA ASN A 74 6.78 -5.43 -0.02
C ASN A 74 6.58 -5.01 1.44
N THR A 75 5.40 -5.25 2.00
CA THR A 75 5.12 -4.90 3.40
C THR A 75 4.11 -5.85 4.04
N HIS A 76 4.18 -5.94 5.37
CA HIS A 76 3.13 -6.50 6.20
C HIS A 76 2.73 -5.46 7.25
N LEU A 77 1.57 -4.82 7.05
CA LEU A 77 1.08 -3.77 7.95
C LEU A 77 0.47 -4.35 9.23
N LEU A 78 0.25 -3.48 10.21
CA LEU A 78 -0.30 -3.89 11.51
C LEU A 78 -1.62 -4.66 11.36
N TYR A 79 -1.74 -5.80 12.03
CA TYR A 79 -2.96 -6.62 12.05
C TYR A 79 -4.14 -5.91 12.75
N ASN A 80 -3.93 -5.27 13.92
CA ASN A 80 -5.00 -4.82 14.80
C ASN A 80 -6.09 -4.00 14.08
N PRO A 81 -7.33 -4.49 13.97
CA PRO A 81 -8.42 -3.84 13.23
C PRO A 81 -8.84 -2.50 13.85
N LYS A 82 -8.60 -2.27 15.15
CA LYS A 82 -8.97 -1.03 15.86
C LYS A 82 -7.96 0.10 15.68
N ARG A 83 -6.84 -0.15 14.98
CA ARG A 83 -5.72 0.79 14.85
C ARG A 83 -5.47 1.17 13.38
N GLY A 84 -6.54 1.61 12.73
CA GLY A 84 -6.44 2.16 11.37
C GLY A 84 -5.52 3.37 11.25
N ASP A 85 -5.41 4.17 12.31
CA ASP A 85 -4.44 5.26 12.46
C ASP A 85 -2.99 4.78 12.22
N ILE A 86 -2.58 3.72 12.90
CA ILE A 86 -1.23 3.16 12.75
C ILE A 86 -1.03 2.56 11.37
N LYS A 87 -2.01 1.81 10.85
CA LYS A 87 -1.93 1.23 9.50
C LYS A 87 -1.76 2.31 8.44
N LEU A 88 -2.55 3.38 8.55
CA LEU A 88 -2.48 4.50 7.62
C LEU A 88 -1.12 5.21 7.71
N LEU A 89 -0.60 5.44 8.93
CA LEU A 89 0.72 6.03 9.12
C LEU A 89 1.86 5.14 8.58
N GLN A 90 1.77 3.82 8.76
CA GLN A 90 2.73 2.88 8.16
C GLN A 90 2.72 2.98 6.63
N LEU A 91 1.53 3.07 6.04
CA LEU A 91 1.39 3.27 4.59
C LEU A 91 1.95 4.62 4.13
N VAL A 92 1.68 5.71 4.86
CA VAL A 92 2.26 7.05 4.58
C VAL A 92 3.78 6.99 4.57
N LYS A 93 4.39 6.33 5.55
CA LYS A 93 5.84 6.17 5.62
C LYS A 93 6.38 5.35 4.45
N LEU A 94 5.72 4.25 4.08
CA LEU A 94 6.10 3.45 2.91
C LEU A 94 6.01 4.26 1.61
N MET A 95 4.95 5.06 1.44
CA MET A 95 4.79 5.92 0.26
C MET A 95 5.85 7.02 0.20
N ALA A 96 6.28 7.57 1.35
CA ALA A 96 7.36 8.56 1.40
C ALA A 96 8.71 7.96 1.00
N GLU A 97 9.02 6.75 1.46
CA GLU A 97 10.23 6.03 1.02
C GLU A 97 10.18 5.69 -0.48
N LEU A 98 9.02 5.28 -0.98
CA LEU A 98 8.80 5.07 -2.41
C LEU A 98 8.97 6.37 -3.22
N ASP A 99 8.43 7.50 -2.74
CA ASP A 99 8.58 8.79 -3.40
C ASP A 99 10.06 9.19 -3.51
N HIS A 100 10.83 8.92 -2.46
CA HIS A 100 12.27 9.19 -2.42
C HIS A 100 13.05 8.31 -3.41
N MET A 101 12.75 7.00 -3.47
CA MET A 101 13.43 6.07 -4.39
C MET A 101 13.00 6.23 -5.84
N VAL A 102 11.79 6.72 -6.08
CA VAL A 102 11.18 6.80 -7.42
C VAL A 102 10.75 8.24 -7.69
N PRO A 103 11.69 9.14 -8.02
CA PRO A 103 11.35 10.53 -8.36
C PRO A 103 10.39 10.61 -9.56
N ASN A 104 10.55 9.71 -10.54
CA ASN A 104 9.67 9.58 -11.69
C ASN A 104 9.18 8.13 -11.84
N PHE A 105 7.91 7.87 -11.49
CA PHE A 105 7.32 6.53 -11.57
C PHE A 105 6.95 6.10 -13.01
N GLN A 106 6.87 7.02 -13.95
CA GLN A 106 6.64 6.67 -15.36
C GLN A 106 7.85 5.96 -15.96
N SER A 107 9.07 6.42 -15.62
CA SER A 107 10.30 5.75 -16.04
C SER A 107 10.69 4.58 -15.13
N ASN A 108 10.30 4.62 -13.85
CA ASN A 108 10.56 3.56 -12.88
C ASN A 108 9.23 3.08 -12.26
N PRO A 109 8.50 2.20 -12.95
CA PRO A 109 7.20 1.76 -12.48
C PRO A 109 7.32 0.97 -11.17
N VAL A 110 6.23 0.97 -10.40
CA VAL A 110 6.19 0.41 -9.04
C VAL A 110 5.21 -0.77 -8.99
N ILE A 111 5.64 -1.86 -8.38
CA ILE A 111 4.78 -2.94 -7.89
C ILE A 111 4.76 -2.81 -6.36
N LEU A 112 3.57 -2.67 -5.78
CA LEU A 112 3.36 -2.60 -4.35
C LEU A 112 2.54 -3.80 -3.90
N CYS A 113 3.12 -4.67 -3.06
CA CYS A 113 2.49 -5.92 -2.67
C CYS A 113 2.64 -6.21 -1.17
N GLY A 114 1.88 -7.17 -0.67
CA GLY A 114 1.95 -7.64 0.70
C GLY A 114 0.59 -7.77 1.37
N ASP A 115 0.63 -8.05 2.67
CA ASP A 115 -0.53 -8.04 3.55
C ASP A 115 -0.74 -6.63 4.13
N PHE A 116 -1.77 -5.96 3.66
CA PHE A 116 -2.13 -4.62 4.12
C PHE A 116 -3.05 -4.64 5.34
N ASN A 117 -3.55 -5.81 5.73
CA ASN A 117 -4.54 -5.93 6.80
C ASN A 117 -5.70 -4.94 6.63
N ALA A 118 -6.16 -4.77 5.39
CA ALA A 118 -7.23 -3.85 5.00
C ALA A 118 -8.09 -4.50 3.92
N ARG A 119 -9.41 -4.38 4.01
CA ARG A 119 -10.34 -4.98 3.04
C ARG A 119 -10.44 -4.14 1.76
N PRO A 120 -10.90 -4.72 0.63
CA PRO A 120 -11.21 -3.98 -0.59
C PRO A 120 -12.19 -2.83 -0.30
N HIS A 121 -12.05 -1.73 -1.04
CA HIS A 121 -12.87 -0.52 -0.90
C HIS A 121 -12.77 0.20 0.46
N SER A 122 -11.88 -0.24 1.38
CA SER A 122 -11.52 0.51 2.59
C SER A 122 -10.93 1.88 2.24
N PHE A 123 -10.84 2.77 3.23
CA PHE A 123 -10.18 4.06 3.00
C PHE A 123 -8.69 3.91 2.65
N MET A 124 -8.00 2.90 3.21
CA MET A 124 -6.62 2.59 2.82
C MET A 124 -6.53 2.14 1.35
N TYR A 125 -7.40 1.24 0.93
CA TYR A 125 -7.46 0.80 -0.47
C TYR A 125 -7.74 1.98 -1.42
N LYS A 126 -8.69 2.85 -1.05
CA LYS A 126 -8.98 4.08 -1.81
C LYS A 126 -7.79 5.01 -1.87
N PHE A 127 -7.09 5.20 -0.75
CA PHE A 127 -5.89 6.02 -0.72
C PHE A 127 -4.85 5.50 -1.71
N ILE A 128 -4.50 4.20 -1.66
CA ILE A 128 -3.53 3.58 -2.61
C ILE A 128 -3.98 3.78 -4.06
N SER A 129 -5.25 3.52 -4.35
CA SER A 129 -5.75 3.49 -5.74
C SER A 129 -6.12 4.84 -6.32
N GLN A 130 -6.48 5.82 -5.49
CA GLN A 130 -6.92 7.16 -5.90
C GLN A 130 -5.82 8.21 -5.72
N GLY A 131 -4.77 7.92 -4.92
CA GLY A 131 -3.69 8.85 -4.62
C GLY A 131 -4.07 9.95 -3.62
N TYR A 132 -5.27 9.89 -3.02
CA TYR A 132 -5.82 10.94 -2.18
C TYR A 132 -6.75 10.38 -1.11
N LEU A 133 -6.72 10.98 0.10
CA LEU A 133 -7.61 10.65 1.21
C LEU A 133 -7.84 11.86 2.11
N ARG A 134 -9.09 12.21 2.37
CA ARG A 134 -9.44 13.00 3.55
C ARG A 134 -9.58 12.06 4.73
N TYR A 135 -8.64 12.12 5.69
CA TYR A 135 -8.63 11.19 6.82
C TYR A 135 -9.25 11.76 8.10
N HIS A 136 -9.24 13.09 8.26
CA HIS A 136 -9.82 13.73 9.44
C HIS A 136 -11.32 13.39 9.59
N GLY A 137 -11.67 12.93 10.79
CA GLY A 137 -13.03 12.54 11.13
C GLY A 137 -13.45 11.14 10.68
N LEU A 138 -12.57 10.33 10.07
CA LEU A 138 -12.85 8.94 9.76
C LEU A 138 -12.80 8.09 11.03
N GLN A 139 -13.66 7.08 11.14
CA GLN A 139 -13.56 6.09 12.21
C GLN A 139 -12.34 5.20 11.98
N LEU A 140 -11.61 4.89 13.06
CA LEU A 140 -10.36 4.11 12.97
C LEU A 140 -10.58 2.73 12.33
N GLU A 141 -11.68 2.06 12.63
CA GLU A 141 -12.02 0.74 12.08
C GLU A 141 -12.39 0.80 10.58
N ASP A 142 -12.97 1.91 10.12
CA ASP A 142 -13.35 2.08 8.71
C ASP A 142 -12.12 2.30 7.81
N ILE A 143 -11.00 2.77 8.38
CA ILE A 143 -9.75 2.96 7.62
C ILE A 143 -9.30 1.68 6.93
N SER A 144 -9.36 0.54 7.62
CA SER A 144 -9.07 -0.77 7.04
C SER A 144 -10.32 -1.60 6.73
N ALA A 145 -11.51 -1.09 7.04
CA ALA A 145 -12.80 -1.77 6.91
C ALA A 145 -12.88 -3.13 7.64
N GLN A 146 -12.04 -3.33 8.65
CA GLN A 146 -12.05 -4.51 9.53
C GLN A 146 -12.82 -4.16 10.79
N ARG A 147 -14.16 -4.15 10.72
CA ARG A 147 -15.00 -3.81 11.89
C ARG A 147 -14.95 -4.90 12.94
N HIS A 148 -14.80 -4.50 14.20
CA HIS A 148 -14.62 -5.41 15.34
C HIS A 148 -15.48 -5.03 16.56
N GLY A 149 -16.52 -4.20 16.37
CA GLY A 149 -17.47 -3.85 17.43
C GLY A 149 -16.84 -3.06 18.59
N GLY A 150 -15.81 -2.28 18.33
CA GLY A 150 -15.19 -1.36 19.31
C GLY A 150 -15.90 -0.02 19.36
N GLY A 151 -15.66 0.75 20.42
CA GLY A 151 -16.20 2.10 20.57
C GLY A 151 -15.78 3.03 19.40
N ARG A 152 -16.65 3.97 19.06
CA ARG A 152 -16.41 4.93 17.97
C ARG A 152 -15.23 5.84 18.30
N LYS A 153 -14.05 5.54 17.77
CA LYS A 153 -12.88 6.42 17.80
C LYS A 153 -12.64 6.99 16.42
N PHE A 154 -12.41 8.29 16.35
CA PHE A 154 -12.20 9.01 15.10
C PHE A 154 -10.75 9.42 14.96
N LEU A 155 -10.28 9.49 13.73
CA LEU A 155 -8.97 9.99 13.40
C LEU A 155 -8.95 11.51 13.48
N ASP A 156 -8.01 12.04 14.24
CA ASP A 156 -7.75 13.49 14.35
C ASP A 156 -6.69 13.91 13.33
N ILE A 157 -6.50 15.23 13.21
CA ILE A 157 -5.51 15.82 12.27
C ILE A 157 -4.06 15.43 12.60
N GLY A 158 -3.74 15.12 13.84
CA GLY A 158 -2.38 14.76 14.30
C GLY A 158 -1.89 13.36 13.89
N LEU A 159 -2.15 12.92 12.66
CA LEU A 159 -1.77 11.59 12.19
C LEU A 159 -0.26 11.40 12.05
N ILE A 160 0.45 12.41 11.51
CA ILE A 160 1.88 12.32 11.20
C ILE A 160 2.68 12.96 12.33
N PRO A 161 3.40 12.18 13.15
CA PRO A 161 4.32 12.74 14.17
C PRO A 161 5.39 13.63 13.52
N SER A 162 5.66 14.80 14.13
CA SER A 162 6.59 15.79 13.56
C SER A 162 8.02 15.28 13.38
N ASN A 163 8.44 14.33 14.21
CA ASN A 163 9.77 13.71 14.13
C ASN A 163 9.95 12.79 12.92
N LEU A 164 8.88 12.43 12.18
CA LEU A 164 8.99 11.69 10.92
C LEU A 164 9.43 12.56 9.75
N THR A 165 9.30 13.89 9.86
CA THR A 165 9.61 14.83 8.78
C THR A 165 8.94 14.48 7.44
N ILE A 166 7.74 13.90 7.49
CA ILE A 166 6.94 13.54 6.32
C ILE A 166 5.78 14.53 6.18
N SER A 167 5.57 15.04 4.97
CA SER A 167 4.45 15.92 4.63
C SER A 167 3.16 15.13 4.35
N ASP A 168 2.04 15.83 4.28
CA ASP A 168 0.75 15.28 3.83
C ASP A 168 0.79 14.71 2.41
N GLN A 169 1.80 15.08 1.62
CA GLN A 169 2.05 14.58 0.26
C GLN A 169 2.86 13.28 0.25
N CYS A 170 3.04 12.62 1.39
CA CYS A 170 3.88 11.44 1.53
C CYS A 170 5.28 11.65 0.94
N ARG A 171 5.92 12.77 1.31
CA ARG A 171 7.29 13.14 0.94
C ARG A 171 8.05 13.58 2.17
N TYR A 172 9.35 13.33 2.17
CA TYR A 172 10.21 13.90 3.18
C TYR A 172 10.29 15.42 3.03
N LEU A 173 10.26 16.10 4.17
CA LEU A 173 10.41 17.55 4.26
C LEU A 173 11.89 17.90 4.18
N GLU A 174 12.24 18.90 3.39
CA GLU A 174 13.55 19.52 3.43
C GLU A 174 13.73 20.39 4.68
N ASP A 175 14.94 20.64 5.13
CA ASP A 175 15.20 21.34 6.40
C ASP A 175 14.51 22.70 6.50
N HIS A 176 14.48 23.46 5.40
CA HIS A 176 13.79 24.76 5.36
C HIS A 176 12.28 24.64 5.51
N HIS A 177 11.67 23.56 5.02
CA HIS A 177 10.25 23.30 5.22
C HIS A 177 9.93 22.90 6.66
N VAL A 178 10.82 22.12 7.30
CA VAL A 178 10.71 21.75 8.72
C VAL A 178 10.71 22.99 9.59
N GLU A 179 11.63 23.93 9.33
CA GLU A 179 11.72 25.18 10.09
C GLU A 179 10.51 26.09 9.84
N MET A 180 10.01 26.19 8.61
CA MET A 180 8.79 26.92 8.29
C MET A 180 7.57 26.39 9.04
N LEU A 181 7.39 25.07 9.11
CA LEU A 181 6.28 24.44 9.84
C LEU A 181 6.41 24.61 11.36
N ARG A 182 7.63 24.72 11.90
CA ARG A 182 7.87 25.03 13.33
C ARG A 182 7.45 26.46 13.68
N ARG A 183 7.72 27.44 12.78
CA ARG A 183 7.45 28.85 13.01
C ARG A 183 5.99 29.26 12.78
N SER A 184 5.24 28.50 12.00
CA SER A 184 3.85 28.83 11.65
C SER A 184 2.88 27.72 12.05
N PRO A 185 2.34 27.75 13.29
CA PRO A 185 1.29 26.82 13.72
C PRO A 185 0.03 26.87 12.84
N VAL A 186 -0.20 27.98 12.15
CA VAL A 186 -1.34 28.20 11.25
C VAL A 186 -1.32 27.24 10.04
N LEU A 187 -0.15 26.80 9.58
CA LEU A 187 -0.04 25.83 8.50
C LEU A 187 -0.43 24.40 8.95
N ARG A 188 -0.56 24.17 10.25
CA ARG A 188 -1.02 22.89 10.83
C ARG A 188 -2.52 22.70 10.83
N GLY A 189 -3.32 23.62 10.41
CA GLY A 189 -4.77 23.53 10.58
C GLY A 189 -5.62 24.40 9.66
N GLN A 190 -5.10 25.02 8.62
CA GLN A 190 -5.93 25.79 7.71
C GLN A 190 -6.79 24.85 6.84
N PHE A 191 -7.97 24.58 7.33
CA PHE A 191 -9.09 24.12 6.53
C PHE A 191 -9.53 25.25 5.58
N HIS A 192 -9.02 25.28 4.39
CA HIS A 192 -9.74 25.94 3.33
C HIS A 192 -10.83 24.98 2.88
N SER A 193 -12.07 25.43 3.03
CA SER A 193 -13.25 24.79 2.49
C SER A 193 -13.14 24.76 0.97
N TYR A 194 -12.44 23.76 0.44
CA TYR A 194 -12.50 23.47 -0.98
C TYR A 194 -13.77 22.69 -1.24
N GLN A 195 -14.84 23.44 -1.57
CA GLN A 195 -15.95 22.89 -2.32
C GLN A 195 -15.40 22.49 -3.70
N SER A 196 -15.26 21.19 -3.89
CA SER A 196 -15.54 20.38 -5.04
C SER A 196 -15.15 20.80 -6.44
N SER A 197 -14.36 20.06 -7.05
CA SER A 197 -14.61 19.41 -8.36
C SER A 197 -13.56 18.34 -8.53
N PRO A 198 -13.88 17.08 -8.89
CA PRO A 198 -12.89 16.01 -9.00
C PRO A 198 -11.97 16.14 -10.22
N TYR A 199 -11.97 17.24 -10.95
CA TYR A 199 -11.32 17.38 -12.26
C TYR A 199 -10.58 18.69 -12.52
N HIS A 200 -10.40 19.55 -11.53
CA HIS A 200 -9.54 20.73 -11.72
C HIS A 200 -8.10 20.39 -11.35
N HIS A 201 -7.17 20.85 -12.19
CA HIS A 201 -5.73 20.83 -11.96
C HIS A 201 -5.44 21.17 -10.50
N PHE A 202 -5.08 20.15 -9.70
CA PHE A 202 -4.63 20.37 -8.35
C PHE A 202 -3.35 21.19 -8.42
N HIS A 203 -3.43 22.48 -8.15
CA HIS A 203 -2.30 23.18 -7.59
C HIS A 203 -2.02 22.47 -6.26
N TYR A 204 -0.97 21.66 -6.22
CA TYR A 204 -0.52 21.04 -4.99
C TYR A 204 -0.35 22.15 -3.96
N PRO A 205 -1.07 22.08 -2.83
CA PRO A 205 -0.94 23.12 -1.80
C PRO A 205 0.51 23.18 -1.37
N GLN A 206 0.90 24.35 -0.86
CA GLN A 206 2.18 24.52 -0.19
C GLN A 206 2.41 23.37 0.79
N VAL A 207 3.65 22.96 0.97
CA VAL A 207 4.05 21.88 1.86
C VAL A 207 3.30 21.96 3.18
N SER A 208 2.50 20.95 3.50
CA SER A 208 1.68 20.89 4.72
C SER A 208 1.95 19.58 5.46
N GLN A 209 1.68 19.59 6.77
CA GLN A 209 1.68 18.42 7.62
C GLN A 209 0.45 18.46 8.52
N ASN A 210 -0.26 17.33 8.58
CA ASN A 210 -1.46 17.20 9.40
C ASN A 210 -2.60 18.15 9.03
N SER A 211 -2.83 18.36 7.73
CA SER A 211 -3.96 19.15 7.21
C SER A 211 -5.32 18.42 7.29
N GLY A 212 -5.33 17.14 7.65
CA GLY A 212 -6.52 16.28 7.59
C GLY A 212 -6.68 15.56 6.25
N PHE A 213 -5.73 15.75 5.33
CA PHE A 213 -5.69 15.13 4.01
C PHE A 213 -4.34 14.46 3.78
N LEU A 214 -4.31 13.47 2.90
CA LEU A 214 -3.11 12.81 2.42
C LEU A 214 -3.14 12.71 0.90
N TRP A 215 -1.96 12.76 0.29
CA TRP A 215 -1.76 12.58 -1.15
C TRP A 215 -0.51 11.76 -1.42
N HIS A 216 -0.48 11.09 -2.57
CA HIS A 216 0.75 10.56 -3.16
C HIS A 216 0.67 10.64 -4.69
N LYS A 217 1.82 10.66 -5.35
CA LYS A 217 1.91 10.83 -6.81
C LYS A 217 1.58 9.56 -7.61
N PHE A 218 1.60 8.39 -6.97
CA PHE A 218 1.49 7.12 -7.66
C PHE A 218 0.05 6.84 -8.11
N HIS A 219 -0.13 6.49 -9.38
CA HIS A 219 -1.38 6.01 -9.91
C HIS A 219 -1.40 4.49 -9.82
N MET A 220 -1.94 3.94 -8.75
CA MET A 220 -1.94 2.51 -8.48
C MET A 220 -3.26 1.85 -8.86
N VAL A 221 -3.18 0.64 -9.44
CA VAL A 221 -4.34 -0.22 -9.64
C VAL A 221 -4.07 -1.60 -9.05
N SER A 222 -5.11 -2.24 -8.50
CA SER A 222 -5.01 -3.62 -8.05
C SER A 222 -5.06 -4.56 -9.25
N THR A 223 -4.26 -5.61 -9.21
CA THR A 223 -4.28 -6.67 -10.22
C THR A 223 -5.49 -7.59 -10.08
N TYR A 224 -6.14 -7.61 -8.92
CA TYR A 224 -7.32 -8.40 -8.62
C TYR A 224 -8.57 -7.52 -8.55
N LYS A 225 -9.70 -8.07 -9.01
CA LYS A 225 -10.99 -7.38 -9.02
C LYS A 225 -11.74 -7.50 -7.70
N HIS A 226 -11.30 -8.42 -6.82
CA HIS A 226 -11.87 -8.75 -5.50
C HIS A 226 -13.24 -9.44 -5.57
N PHE A 227 -13.62 -9.90 -6.74
CA PHE A 227 -14.77 -10.76 -6.96
C PHE A 227 -14.51 -11.70 -8.14
N ILE A 228 -15.08 -12.88 -8.06
CA ILE A 228 -15.01 -13.90 -9.11
C ILE A 228 -16.01 -13.54 -10.21
N GLU A 229 -15.51 -13.22 -11.40
CA GLU A 229 -16.35 -12.70 -12.50
C GLU A 229 -17.52 -13.63 -12.87
N ARG A 230 -17.29 -14.94 -12.81
CA ARG A 230 -18.29 -15.95 -13.16
C ARG A 230 -19.45 -16.04 -12.17
N THR A 231 -19.20 -15.86 -10.87
CA THR A 231 -20.17 -16.07 -9.80
C THR A 231 -20.60 -14.81 -9.09
N GLY A 232 -19.81 -13.71 -9.20
CA GLY A 232 -19.98 -12.49 -8.41
C GLY A 232 -19.58 -12.64 -6.94
N GLU A 233 -19.16 -13.84 -6.51
CA GLU A 233 -18.70 -14.08 -5.14
C GLU A 233 -17.40 -13.32 -4.84
N PRO A 234 -17.19 -12.85 -3.59
CA PRO A 234 -15.92 -12.25 -3.21
C PRO A 234 -14.75 -13.23 -3.35
N GLU A 235 -13.63 -12.75 -3.90
CA GLU A 235 -12.34 -13.43 -3.79
C GLU A 235 -11.88 -13.46 -2.33
N VAL A 236 -11.04 -14.43 -1.97
CA VAL A 236 -10.49 -14.59 -0.63
C VAL A 236 -8.97 -14.72 -0.70
N THR A 237 -8.25 -13.99 0.14
CA THR A 237 -6.80 -14.16 0.31
C THR A 237 -6.43 -14.70 1.68
N THR A 238 -7.30 -14.57 2.68
CA THR A 238 -7.08 -15.12 4.02
C THR A 238 -8.36 -15.64 4.66
N GLN A 239 -8.20 -16.62 5.52
CA GLN A 239 -9.27 -17.15 6.34
C GLN A 239 -8.82 -17.25 7.81
N SER A 240 -9.27 -16.32 8.65
CA SER A 240 -8.94 -16.31 10.08
C SER A 240 -9.69 -17.37 10.89
N ASN A 241 -10.87 -17.78 10.41
CA ASN A 241 -11.66 -18.92 10.92
C ASN A 241 -12.68 -19.36 9.87
N ALA A 242 -13.38 -20.47 10.10
CA ALA A 242 -14.31 -21.03 9.12
C ALA A 242 -15.46 -20.09 8.68
N ALA A 243 -15.73 -19.03 9.44
CA ALA A 243 -16.78 -18.05 9.15
C ALA A 243 -16.24 -16.71 8.60
N ASP A 244 -14.97 -16.39 8.84
CA ASP A 244 -14.39 -15.09 8.50
C ASP A 244 -13.27 -15.25 7.46
N SER A 245 -13.64 -14.98 6.23
CA SER A 245 -12.75 -14.96 5.08
C SER A 245 -12.73 -13.56 4.46
N SER A 246 -11.57 -13.08 4.04
CA SER A 246 -11.45 -11.74 3.47
C SER A 246 -10.30 -11.61 2.48
N VAL A 247 -10.27 -10.50 1.76
CA VAL A 247 -9.10 -10.04 1.01
C VAL A 247 -8.37 -9.02 1.87
N VAL A 248 -7.09 -9.27 2.15
CA VAL A 248 -6.19 -8.35 2.85
C VAL A 248 -4.82 -8.24 2.17
N ASP A 249 -4.52 -9.20 1.29
CA ASP A 249 -3.31 -9.27 0.49
C ASP A 249 -3.56 -8.70 -0.90
N TYR A 250 -2.61 -7.92 -1.39
CA TYR A 250 -2.74 -7.24 -2.68
C TYR A 250 -1.44 -7.25 -3.46
N VAL A 251 -1.58 -7.16 -4.78
CA VAL A 251 -0.55 -6.73 -5.71
C VAL A 251 -1.11 -5.54 -6.47
N PHE A 252 -0.62 -4.36 -6.16
CA PHE A 252 -0.87 -3.13 -6.92
C PHE A 252 0.28 -2.88 -7.88
N TYR A 253 0.01 -2.19 -8.97
CA TYR A 253 1.05 -1.70 -9.88
C TYR A 253 0.73 -0.28 -10.35
N SER A 254 1.77 0.49 -10.65
CA SER A 254 1.62 1.85 -11.15
C SER A 254 1.23 1.85 -12.63
N VAL A 255 0.36 2.79 -13.00
CA VAL A 255 -0.13 2.99 -14.37
C VAL A 255 0.06 4.45 -14.77
N ASP A 256 0.10 4.76 -16.06
CA ASP A 256 0.27 6.14 -16.53
C ASP A 256 -0.97 7.01 -16.28
N GLY A 257 -2.13 6.39 -16.22
CA GLY A 257 -3.37 7.10 -15.93
C GLY A 257 -4.62 6.24 -16.10
N ARG A 258 -5.76 6.92 -16.13
CA ARG A 258 -7.07 6.32 -16.41
C ARG A 258 -7.79 7.20 -17.42
N GLU A 259 -8.41 6.58 -18.42
CA GLU A 259 -9.24 7.33 -19.38
C GLU A 259 -10.34 8.11 -18.65
N SER A 260 -10.46 9.39 -18.96
CA SER A 260 -11.60 10.20 -18.53
C SER A 260 -12.82 9.75 -19.31
N LYS A 261 -13.73 8.99 -18.72
CA LYS A 261 -15.02 8.73 -19.38
C LYS A 261 -15.88 9.99 -19.36
N SER A 262 -16.49 10.28 -20.49
CA SER A 262 -17.57 11.23 -20.63
C SER A 262 -18.69 10.94 -19.61
N ARG A 263 -19.30 11.94 -19.12
CA ARG A 263 -20.27 12.22 -18.05
C ARG A 263 -21.30 11.17 -17.57
N ARG A 264 -21.28 9.90 -18.00
CA ARG A 264 -22.26 8.89 -17.56
C ARG A 264 -21.58 7.52 -17.45
N GLY A 265 -21.07 7.17 -16.27
CA GLY A 265 -20.57 5.79 -16.02
C GLY A 265 -19.99 5.58 -14.64
N ASN A 266 -20.29 4.42 -14.09
CA ASN A 266 -19.82 3.90 -12.81
C ASN A 266 -18.29 4.03 -12.68
N PHE A 267 -17.78 4.56 -11.57
CA PHE A 267 -16.35 4.80 -11.30
C PHE A 267 -15.46 3.55 -11.44
N ASN A 268 -16.06 2.36 -11.37
CA ASN A 268 -15.34 1.08 -11.38
C ASN A 268 -14.96 0.58 -12.80
N ASN A 269 -15.31 1.29 -13.87
CA ASN A 269 -15.15 0.81 -15.24
C ASN A 269 -14.34 1.78 -16.13
N ARG A 270 -13.38 2.52 -15.56
CA ARG A 270 -12.46 3.34 -16.35
C ARG A 270 -11.36 2.44 -16.91
N ASN A 271 -11.13 2.52 -18.20
CA ASN A 271 -10.00 1.83 -18.82
C ASN A 271 -8.69 2.38 -18.20
N VAL A 272 -7.80 1.48 -17.86
CA VAL A 272 -6.47 1.79 -17.36
C VAL A 272 -5.58 2.08 -18.55
N ILE A 273 -4.85 3.18 -18.50
CA ILE A 273 -3.75 3.46 -19.43
C ILE A 273 -2.50 2.90 -18.78
N GLU A 274 -2.14 1.68 -19.19
CA GLU A 274 -0.95 1.02 -18.67
C GLU A 274 0.31 1.71 -19.20
N GLY A 275 1.28 1.87 -18.31
CA GLY A 275 2.61 2.37 -18.65
C GLY A 275 3.56 1.24 -19.05
N ARG A 276 4.78 1.31 -18.56
CA ARG A 276 5.85 0.33 -18.83
C ARG A 276 5.60 -1.06 -18.20
N ILE A 277 4.76 -1.17 -17.18
CA ILE A 277 4.29 -2.45 -16.65
C ILE A 277 2.87 -2.70 -17.13
N LYS A 278 2.67 -3.82 -17.81
CA LYS A 278 1.36 -4.24 -18.35
C LYS A 278 0.94 -5.55 -17.72
N LEU A 279 -0.29 -5.60 -17.22
CA LEU A 279 -0.87 -6.80 -16.62
C LEU A 279 -1.27 -7.80 -17.71
N LEU A 280 -0.57 -8.93 -17.78
CA LEU A 280 -0.88 -10.00 -18.75
C LEU A 280 -1.85 -11.04 -18.20
N GLY A 281 -1.85 -11.26 -16.87
CA GLY A 281 -2.72 -12.24 -16.26
C GLY A 281 -2.47 -12.41 -14.78
N ARG A 282 -3.37 -13.14 -14.14
CA ARG A 282 -3.29 -13.49 -12.72
C ARG A 282 -3.86 -14.88 -12.49
N LEU A 283 -3.41 -15.57 -11.45
CA LEU A 283 -4.07 -16.78 -10.96
C LEU A 283 -5.37 -16.37 -10.25
N GLY A 284 -6.49 -16.97 -10.63
CA GLY A 284 -7.77 -16.74 -9.96
C GLY A 284 -7.71 -17.18 -8.48
N LEU A 285 -8.29 -16.37 -7.61
CA LEU A 285 -8.47 -16.70 -6.21
C LEU A 285 -9.78 -17.49 -6.01
N LEU A 286 -9.85 -18.19 -4.88
CA LEU A 286 -11.04 -18.95 -4.51
C LEU A 286 -12.05 -18.06 -3.79
N SER A 287 -13.33 -18.44 -3.88
CA SER A 287 -14.39 -17.92 -3.03
C SER A 287 -14.36 -18.58 -1.64
N GLN A 288 -15.04 -17.99 -0.68
CA GLN A 288 -15.20 -18.59 0.64
C GLN A 288 -15.82 -19.98 0.57
N ARG A 289 -16.76 -20.20 -0.37
CA ARG A 289 -17.43 -21.49 -0.57
C ARG A 289 -16.45 -22.55 -1.07
N GLU A 290 -15.59 -22.19 -2.04
CA GLU A 290 -14.55 -23.08 -2.57
C GLU A 290 -13.50 -23.43 -1.51
N ILE A 291 -13.05 -22.47 -0.70
CA ILE A 291 -12.13 -22.71 0.42
C ILE A 291 -12.76 -23.66 1.45
N LYS A 292 -14.02 -23.46 1.82
CA LYS A 292 -14.74 -24.38 2.71
C LYS A 292 -14.80 -25.79 2.15
N SER A 293 -15.07 -25.93 0.86
CA SER A 293 -15.10 -27.24 0.18
C SER A 293 -13.74 -27.92 0.14
N ALA A 294 -12.65 -27.14 0.15
CA ALA A 294 -11.27 -27.64 0.21
C ALA A 294 -10.78 -27.90 1.64
N GLY A 295 -11.60 -27.79 2.68
CA GLY A 295 -11.27 -28.10 4.07
C GLY A 295 -10.86 -26.92 4.93
N ASN A 296 -11.16 -25.68 4.50
CA ASN A 296 -10.73 -24.42 5.10
C ASN A 296 -9.21 -24.19 5.07
N LEU A 297 -8.77 -23.06 5.63
CA LEU A 297 -7.36 -22.70 5.79
C LEU A 297 -7.03 -22.47 7.28
N PRO A 298 -5.84 -22.84 7.75
CA PRO A 298 -4.86 -23.71 7.06
C PRO A 298 -5.34 -25.17 7.01
N ASN A 299 -4.83 -25.95 6.06
CA ASN A 299 -5.08 -27.38 5.96
C ASN A 299 -3.82 -28.14 5.54
N PHE A 300 -3.91 -29.46 5.37
CA PHE A 300 -2.76 -30.29 5.05
C PHE A 300 -2.07 -29.91 3.73
N GLN A 301 -2.84 -29.43 2.74
CA GLN A 301 -2.32 -29.01 1.43
C GLN A 301 -1.85 -27.54 1.44
N ASN A 302 -2.47 -26.72 2.26
CA ASN A 302 -2.19 -25.28 2.37
C ASN A 302 -1.90 -24.95 3.84
N PRO A 303 -0.62 -25.00 4.27
CA PRO A 303 -0.25 -24.83 5.68
C PRO A 303 -0.35 -23.38 6.18
N SER A 304 -0.66 -22.42 5.30
CA SER A 304 -0.92 -21.01 5.64
C SER A 304 -2.41 -20.73 5.70
N ASP A 305 -2.82 -19.79 6.53
CA ASP A 305 -4.14 -19.17 6.54
C ASP A 305 -4.32 -18.11 5.44
N HIS A 306 -3.26 -17.87 4.64
CA HIS A 306 -3.28 -17.02 3.46
C HIS A 306 -3.07 -17.81 2.16
N MET A 307 -3.71 -17.34 1.09
CA MET A 307 -3.54 -17.85 -0.27
C MET A 307 -2.44 -17.09 -1.00
N PRO A 308 -1.62 -17.76 -1.83
CA PRO A 308 -0.63 -17.08 -2.65
C PRO A 308 -1.29 -16.28 -3.77
N LEU A 309 -0.78 -15.07 -4.03
CA LEU A 309 -1.14 -14.27 -5.19
C LEU A 309 -0.09 -14.45 -6.28
N LEU A 310 -0.53 -14.80 -7.49
CA LEU A 310 0.37 -14.94 -8.65
C LEU A 310 -0.09 -14.04 -9.79
N VAL A 311 0.82 -13.20 -10.27
CA VAL A 311 0.55 -12.20 -11.31
C VAL A 311 1.65 -12.26 -12.37
N LYS A 312 1.25 -12.12 -13.63
CA LYS A 312 2.16 -12.03 -14.76
C LYS A 312 2.11 -10.64 -15.37
N PHE A 313 3.27 -10.00 -15.42
CA PHE A 313 3.46 -8.70 -16.06
C PHE A 313 4.34 -8.81 -17.31
N LEU A 314 4.16 -7.87 -18.22
CA LEU A 314 5.11 -7.50 -19.26
C LEU A 314 5.77 -6.19 -18.86
N LEU A 315 7.10 -6.16 -18.83
CA LEU A 315 7.90 -4.95 -18.70
C LEU A 315 8.34 -4.52 -20.11
N THR A 316 8.11 -3.24 -20.46
CA THR A 316 8.45 -2.68 -21.80
C THR A 316 9.39 -1.50 -21.68
#